data_c5ba8bd3778099d5e12f1f0896386068
#
_entry.id   c5ba8bd3778099d5e12f1f0896386068
#
_cell.length_a   1.000
_cell.length_b   1.000
_cell.length_c   1.000
_cell.angle_alpha   90.00
_cell.angle_beta   90.00
_cell.angle_gamma   90.00
#
_symmetry.space_group_name_H-M   'P 1'
#
loop_
_entity.id
_entity.type
_entity.pdbx_description
1 polymer ?
#
loop_
_entity_poly.entity_id
_entity_poly.type
_entity_poly.pdbx_seq_one_letter_code
_entity_poly.pdbx_strand_id
1 'polypeptide(L)'
;MPELFQRILLPVDFAPVSREAFLLGLRLAHQFHAQVFLLHVIDTKSLDALNALGLALPSEEKAQKKRLNHHARFLARGLLSLPETKGLKITRLLREGKPFVEIARTVREEKIDLVVMGSYGGQTGDITHIFFGSTAEKIVRTVPCPVLTVPYPFKNLATQVDIKASPSTKKKVKKGKIRRAS
;
A
#
# COMPACT_ATOMS: atom_id res chain seq x y z
N MET A 1 13.52 21.93 -12.53
CA MET A 1 13.98 20.56 -12.79
C MET A 1 12.76 19.68 -12.98
N PRO A 2 12.74 18.69 -13.88
CA PRO A 2 11.64 17.75 -13.92
C PRO A 2 11.57 17.02 -12.58
N GLU A 3 10.35 16.86 -12.05
CA GLU A 3 10.14 16.12 -10.81
C GLU A 3 10.57 14.66 -11.00
N LEU A 4 11.21 14.08 -9.99
CA LEU A 4 11.80 12.74 -10.06
C LEU A 4 10.73 11.67 -10.36
N PHE A 5 9.54 11.80 -9.78
CA PHE A 5 8.41 10.92 -10.02
C PHE A 5 7.17 11.75 -10.35
N GLN A 6 6.51 11.43 -11.46
CA GLN A 6 5.32 12.12 -11.94
C GLN A 6 4.08 11.22 -11.93
N ARG A 7 4.26 9.90 -11.99
CA ARG A 7 3.19 8.92 -12.15
C ARG A 7 3.44 7.71 -11.25
N ILE A 8 2.78 7.70 -10.08
CA ILE A 8 2.97 6.68 -9.06
C ILE A 8 1.83 5.66 -9.12
N LEU A 9 2.17 4.37 -9.27
CA LEU A 9 1.22 3.27 -9.21
C LEU A 9 1.17 2.70 -7.80
N LEU A 10 -0.04 2.58 -7.26
CA LEU A 10 -0.34 2.01 -5.95
C LEU A 10 -1.25 0.78 -6.13
N PRO A 11 -0.68 -0.43 -6.33
CA PRO A 11 -1.44 -1.65 -6.34
C PRO A 11 -1.94 -1.99 -4.94
N VAL A 12 -3.24 -2.30 -4.80
CA VAL A 12 -3.85 -2.66 -3.52
C VAL A 12 -4.66 -3.94 -3.62
N ASP A 13 -4.53 -4.80 -2.59
CA ASP A 13 -5.37 -5.97 -2.36
C ASP A 13 -6.27 -5.80 -1.12
N PHE A 14 -6.26 -4.60 -0.54
CA PHE A 14 -6.96 -4.19 0.69
C PHE A 14 -6.48 -4.87 1.97
N ALA A 15 -5.42 -5.67 1.93
CA ALA A 15 -4.75 -6.18 3.12
C ALA A 15 -4.05 -5.03 3.91
N PRO A 16 -3.77 -5.21 5.21
CA PRO A 16 -3.11 -4.17 6.02
C PRO A 16 -1.80 -3.66 5.41
N VAL A 17 -0.98 -4.56 4.88
CA VAL A 17 0.32 -4.20 4.26
C VAL A 17 0.14 -3.33 3.01
N SER A 18 -0.85 -3.63 2.16
CA SER A 18 -1.11 -2.81 0.98
C SER A 18 -1.70 -1.45 1.33
N ARG A 19 -2.42 -1.35 2.46
CA ARG A 19 -2.90 -0.07 3.00
C ARG A 19 -1.74 0.81 3.47
N GLU A 20 -0.76 0.25 4.17
CA GLU A 20 0.45 0.99 4.58
C GLU A 20 1.23 1.49 3.36
N ALA A 21 1.40 0.64 2.35
CA ALA A 21 2.03 1.01 1.10
C ALA A 21 1.25 2.14 0.38
N PHE A 22 -0.09 2.07 0.38
CA PHE A 22 -0.94 3.10 -0.18
C PHE A 22 -0.72 4.44 0.53
N LEU A 23 -0.74 4.47 1.87
CA LEU A 23 -0.53 5.69 2.65
C LEU A 23 0.86 6.30 2.41
N LEU A 24 1.91 5.47 2.36
CA LEU A 24 3.25 5.93 2.02
C LEU A 24 3.30 6.49 0.59
N GLY A 25 2.68 5.81 -0.37
CA GLY A 25 2.59 6.25 -1.75
C GLY A 25 1.88 7.59 -1.91
N LEU A 26 0.82 7.86 -1.13
CA LEU A 26 0.16 9.17 -1.12
C LEU A 26 1.10 10.28 -0.61
N ARG A 27 1.88 10.02 0.45
CA ARG A 27 2.87 10.98 0.97
C ARG A 27 3.94 11.31 -0.08
N LEU A 28 4.43 10.28 -0.80
CA LEU A 28 5.36 10.49 -1.91
C LEU A 28 4.71 11.29 -3.04
N ALA A 29 3.44 11.00 -3.38
CA ALA A 29 2.72 11.75 -4.39
C ALA A 29 2.56 13.23 -4.03
N HIS A 30 2.30 13.54 -2.76
CA HIS A 30 2.30 14.95 -2.29
C HIS A 30 3.68 15.59 -2.41
N GLN A 31 4.74 14.87 -2.02
CA GLN A 31 6.10 15.40 -2.05
C GLN A 31 6.59 15.71 -3.46
N PHE A 32 6.21 14.87 -4.44
CA PHE A 32 6.63 15.00 -5.84
C PHE A 32 5.56 15.61 -6.75
N HIS A 33 4.42 16.07 -6.21
CA HIS A 33 3.26 16.55 -6.98
C HIS A 33 2.81 15.56 -8.07
N ALA A 34 2.98 14.26 -7.79
CA ALA A 34 2.75 13.19 -8.75
C ALA A 34 1.26 12.84 -8.88
N GLN A 35 0.88 12.40 -10.08
CA GLN A 35 -0.41 11.74 -10.29
C GLN A 35 -0.37 10.32 -9.73
N VAL A 36 -1.42 9.93 -9.01
CA VAL A 36 -1.58 8.60 -8.43
C VAL A 36 -2.47 7.73 -9.31
N PHE A 37 -2.05 6.48 -9.50
CA PHE A 37 -2.83 5.40 -10.12
C PHE A 37 -3.12 4.35 -9.05
N LEU A 38 -4.35 4.33 -8.52
CA LEU A 38 -4.81 3.31 -7.59
C LEU A 38 -5.32 2.11 -8.38
N LEU A 39 -4.59 1.00 -8.35
CA LEU A 39 -4.95 -0.23 -9.06
C LEU A 39 -5.38 -1.32 -8.07
N HIS A 40 -6.55 -1.91 -8.33
CA HIS A 40 -6.91 -3.20 -7.77
C HIS A 40 -7.09 -4.22 -8.89
N VAL A 41 -6.55 -5.42 -8.70
CA VAL A 41 -6.71 -6.54 -9.64
C VAL A 41 -7.52 -7.63 -8.97
N ILE A 42 -8.64 -7.98 -9.60
CA ILE A 42 -9.44 -9.14 -9.20
C ILE A 42 -8.73 -10.38 -9.75
N ASP A 43 -8.19 -11.21 -8.85
CA ASP A 43 -7.51 -12.45 -9.23
C ASP A 43 -8.54 -13.47 -9.77
N THR A 44 -8.38 -13.85 -11.03
CA THR A 44 -9.26 -14.80 -11.71
C THR A 44 -8.78 -16.25 -11.62
N LYS A 45 -7.68 -16.53 -10.91
CA LYS A 45 -7.07 -17.87 -10.85
C LYS A 45 -8.08 -18.99 -10.57
N SER A 46 -8.94 -18.79 -9.56
CA SER A 46 -9.94 -19.79 -9.18
C SER A 46 -10.99 -20.01 -10.25
N LEU A 47 -11.40 -18.93 -10.91
CA LEU A 47 -12.35 -18.99 -12.03
C LEU A 47 -11.73 -19.66 -13.27
N ASP A 48 -10.47 -19.30 -13.57
CA ASP A 48 -9.73 -19.91 -14.69
C ASP A 48 -9.53 -21.42 -14.49
N ALA A 49 -9.27 -21.85 -13.24
CA ALA A 49 -9.14 -23.27 -12.90
C ALA A 49 -10.48 -24.03 -13.06
N LEU A 50 -11.61 -23.47 -12.60
CA LEU A 50 -12.93 -24.05 -12.78
C LEU A 50 -13.32 -24.15 -14.27
N ASN A 51 -13.00 -23.09 -15.03
CA ASN A 51 -13.22 -23.08 -16.49
C ASN A 51 -12.40 -24.18 -17.19
N ALA A 52 -11.13 -24.33 -16.82
CA ALA A 52 -10.25 -25.36 -17.39
C ALA A 52 -10.73 -26.80 -17.11
N LEU A 53 -11.42 -27.01 -15.99
CA LEU A 53 -12.02 -28.29 -15.60
C LEU A 53 -13.42 -28.50 -16.19
N GLY A 54 -13.98 -27.53 -16.93
CA GLY A 54 -15.35 -27.59 -17.45
C GLY A 54 -16.43 -27.51 -16.36
N LEU A 55 -16.08 -27.07 -15.14
CA LEU A 55 -16.98 -27.02 -13.98
C LEU A 55 -17.61 -25.64 -13.77
N ALA A 56 -17.23 -24.65 -14.57
CA ALA A 56 -17.78 -23.30 -14.47
C ALA A 56 -19.15 -23.20 -15.12
N LEU A 57 -20.13 -22.69 -14.36
CA LEU A 57 -21.43 -22.30 -14.91
C LEU A 57 -21.38 -20.82 -15.32
N PRO A 58 -21.61 -20.48 -16.60
CA PRO A 58 -21.45 -19.10 -17.09
C PRO A 58 -22.28 -18.05 -16.34
N SER A 59 -23.47 -18.45 -15.87
CA SER A 59 -24.38 -17.59 -15.09
C SER A 59 -23.82 -17.27 -13.70
N GLU A 60 -23.22 -18.25 -13.02
CA GLU A 60 -22.61 -18.11 -11.70
C GLU A 60 -21.32 -17.30 -11.78
N GLU A 61 -20.49 -17.55 -12.78
CA GLU A 61 -19.27 -16.79 -13.04
C GLU A 61 -19.56 -15.29 -13.21
N LYS A 62 -20.56 -14.95 -14.04
CA LYS A 62 -20.97 -13.55 -14.25
C LYS A 62 -21.49 -12.90 -12.97
N ALA A 63 -22.26 -13.62 -12.18
CA ALA A 63 -22.78 -13.14 -10.91
C ALA A 63 -21.66 -12.96 -9.87
N GLN A 64 -20.69 -13.87 -9.83
CA GLN A 64 -19.53 -13.78 -8.94
C GLN A 64 -18.63 -12.61 -9.31
N LYS A 65 -18.28 -12.44 -10.59
CA LYS A 65 -17.52 -11.28 -11.08
C LYS A 65 -18.20 -9.96 -10.72
N LYS A 66 -19.52 -9.87 -10.91
CA LYS A 66 -20.29 -8.67 -10.54
C LYS A 66 -20.18 -8.36 -9.04
N ARG A 67 -20.27 -9.36 -8.16
CA ARG A 67 -20.11 -9.20 -6.70
C ARG A 67 -18.71 -8.74 -6.33
N LEU A 68 -17.66 -9.38 -6.89
CA LEU A 68 -16.27 -9.00 -6.66
C LEU A 68 -15.98 -7.57 -7.11
N ASN A 69 -16.45 -7.19 -8.30
CA ASN A 69 -16.34 -5.83 -8.82
C ASN A 69 -17.04 -4.80 -7.91
N HIS A 70 -18.23 -5.12 -7.42
CA HIS A 70 -18.95 -4.23 -6.50
C HIS A 70 -18.21 -4.05 -5.18
N HIS A 71 -17.74 -5.14 -4.60
CA HIS A 71 -16.97 -5.14 -3.36
C HIS A 71 -15.65 -4.37 -3.49
N ALA A 72 -14.90 -4.61 -4.56
CA ALA A 72 -13.67 -3.88 -4.85
C ALA A 72 -13.89 -2.37 -4.98
N ARG A 73 -14.96 -1.96 -5.67
CA ARG A 73 -15.34 -0.55 -5.79
C ARG A 73 -15.73 0.07 -4.45
N PHE A 74 -16.37 -0.69 -3.57
CA PHE A 74 -16.72 -0.24 -2.22
C PHE A 74 -15.46 0.01 -1.39
N LEU A 75 -14.53 -0.96 -1.34
CA LEU A 75 -13.28 -0.84 -0.60
C LEU A 75 -12.39 0.28 -1.13
N ALA A 76 -12.29 0.42 -2.46
CA ALA A 76 -11.54 1.52 -3.09
C ALA A 76 -12.11 2.90 -2.72
N ARG A 77 -13.45 3.04 -2.60
CA ARG A 77 -14.06 4.29 -2.11
C ARG A 77 -13.63 4.61 -0.68
N GLY A 78 -13.55 3.59 0.18
CA GLY A 78 -13.03 3.76 1.55
C GLY A 78 -11.61 4.32 1.59
N LEU A 79 -10.70 3.80 0.75
CA LEU A 79 -9.35 4.33 0.63
C LEU A 79 -9.33 5.78 0.09
N LEU A 80 -10.16 6.06 -0.92
CA LEU A 80 -10.22 7.39 -1.54
C LEU A 80 -10.90 8.45 -0.67
N SER A 81 -11.59 8.06 0.41
CA SER A 81 -12.17 9.00 1.38
C SER A 81 -11.19 9.44 2.47
N LEU A 82 -9.97 8.89 2.49
CA LEU A 82 -8.95 9.25 3.48
C LEU A 82 -8.49 10.71 3.28
N PRO A 83 -8.19 11.44 4.37
CA PRO A 83 -7.72 12.83 4.30
C PRO A 83 -6.47 13.00 3.42
N GLU A 84 -5.60 12.01 3.41
CA GLU A 84 -4.34 11.99 2.67
C GLU A 84 -4.52 12.01 1.14
N THR A 85 -5.73 11.72 0.65
CA THR A 85 -6.03 11.78 -0.79
C THR A 85 -6.35 13.19 -1.29
N LYS A 86 -6.62 14.13 -0.37
CA LYS A 86 -7.02 15.50 -0.73
C LYS A 86 -5.92 16.22 -1.50
N GLY A 87 -6.32 16.90 -2.59
CA GLY A 87 -5.38 17.65 -3.43
C GLY A 87 -4.58 16.81 -4.43
N LEU A 88 -4.68 15.47 -4.40
CA LEU A 88 -4.02 14.60 -5.36
C LEU A 88 -4.92 14.28 -6.55
N LYS A 89 -4.32 14.22 -7.74
CA LYS A 89 -4.96 13.67 -8.93
C LYS A 89 -4.87 12.15 -8.88
N ILE A 90 -5.98 11.46 -8.59
CA ILE A 90 -6.02 10.02 -8.45
C ILE A 90 -6.85 9.39 -9.56
N THR A 91 -6.23 8.53 -10.37
CA THR A 91 -6.89 7.67 -11.35
C THR A 91 -7.12 6.30 -10.74
N ARG A 92 -8.38 5.85 -10.71
CA ARG A 92 -8.77 4.55 -10.19
C ARG A 92 -8.85 3.52 -11.31
N LEU A 93 -8.12 2.43 -11.17
CA LEU A 93 -8.10 1.31 -12.11
C LEU A 93 -8.59 0.04 -11.42
N LEU A 94 -9.48 -0.68 -12.09
CA LEU A 94 -9.95 -2.00 -11.69
C LEU A 94 -9.74 -2.94 -12.87
N ARG A 95 -8.96 -3.99 -12.67
CA ARG A 95 -8.62 -4.98 -13.71
C ARG A 95 -8.94 -6.39 -13.23
N GLU A 96 -9.10 -7.30 -14.15
CA GLU A 96 -9.31 -8.73 -13.90
C GLU A 96 -8.15 -9.52 -14.50
N GLY A 97 -7.65 -10.54 -13.79
CA GLY A 97 -6.56 -11.37 -14.27
C GLY A 97 -5.53 -11.72 -13.20
N LYS A 98 -4.35 -12.12 -13.63
CA LYS A 98 -3.23 -12.42 -12.73
C LYS A 98 -2.61 -11.10 -12.22
N PRO A 99 -2.54 -10.86 -10.89
CA PRO A 99 -2.13 -9.56 -10.34
C PRO A 99 -0.82 -9.03 -10.92
N PHE A 100 0.25 -9.84 -10.96
CA PHE A 100 1.54 -9.38 -11.47
C PHE A 100 1.52 -9.01 -12.97
N VAL A 101 0.68 -9.69 -13.77
CA VAL A 101 0.54 -9.40 -15.20
C VAL A 101 -0.15 -8.06 -15.39
N GLU A 102 -1.26 -7.83 -14.68
CA GLU A 102 -2.04 -6.60 -14.81
C GLU A 102 -1.31 -5.38 -14.24
N ILE A 103 -0.53 -5.56 -13.16
CA ILE A 103 0.34 -4.50 -12.64
C ILE A 103 1.40 -4.15 -13.68
N ALA A 104 2.13 -5.14 -14.22
CA ALA A 104 3.18 -4.90 -15.22
C ALA A 104 2.62 -4.28 -16.52
N ARG A 105 1.41 -4.68 -16.94
CA ARG A 105 0.69 -4.07 -18.05
C ARG A 105 0.39 -2.59 -17.77
N THR A 106 -0.17 -2.31 -16.59
CA THR A 106 -0.51 -0.94 -16.17
C THR A 106 0.73 -0.03 -16.13
N VAL A 107 1.86 -0.54 -15.65
CA VAL A 107 3.13 0.23 -15.65
C VAL A 107 3.47 0.72 -17.04
N ARG A 108 3.33 -0.12 -18.08
CA ARG A 108 3.65 0.24 -19.46
C ARG A 108 2.60 1.17 -20.07
N GLU A 109 1.32 0.83 -19.95
CA GLU A 109 0.20 1.57 -20.55
C GLU A 109 0.09 2.98 -19.98
N GLU A 110 0.23 3.12 -18.66
CA GLU A 110 0.11 4.39 -17.97
C GLU A 110 1.45 5.11 -17.79
N LYS A 111 2.55 4.59 -18.38
CA LYS A 111 3.90 5.18 -18.29
C LYS A 111 4.27 5.50 -16.84
N ILE A 112 4.08 4.54 -15.95
CA ILE A 112 4.38 4.66 -14.53
C ILE A 112 5.89 4.75 -14.31
N ASP A 113 6.31 5.67 -13.46
CA ASP A 113 7.73 5.91 -13.13
C ASP A 113 8.12 5.49 -11.71
N LEU A 114 7.12 5.15 -10.85
CA LEU A 114 7.33 4.52 -9.55
C LEU A 114 6.15 3.59 -9.21
N VAL A 115 6.46 2.37 -8.76
CA VAL A 115 5.48 1.48 -8.11
C VAL A 115 5.72 1.47 -6.60
N VAL A 116 4.66 1.67 -5.79
CA VAL A 116 4.72 1.53 -4.32
C VAL A 116 3.72 0.47 -3.92
N MET A 117 4.19 -0.63 -3.32
CA MET A 117 3.35 -1.79 -3.01
C MET A 117 3.78 -2.48 -1.71
N GLY A 118 2.89 -3.27 -1.12
CA GLY A 118 3.24 -4.11 0.01
C GLY A 118 4.28 -5.17 -0.37
N SER A 119 5.18 -5.49 0.54
CA SER A 119 6.22 -6.51 0.30
C SER A 119 5.64 -7.92 0.21
N TYR A 120 4.49 -8.18 0.84
CA TYR A 120 3.74 -9.44 0.74
C TYR A 120 2.24 -9.16 0.76
N GLY A 121 1.44 -10.09 0.23
CA GLY A 121 -0.02 -10.04 0.25
C GLY A 121 -0.59 -11.14 1.14
N GLY A 122 -1.83 -10.95 1.61
CA GLY A 122 -2.56 -11.94 2.39
C GLY A 122 -2.73 -11.58 3.87
N GLN A 123 -3.65 -12.31 4.53
CA GLN A 123 -4.08 -12.05 5.91
C GLN A 123 -3.27 -12.78 6.98
N THR A 124 -2.23 -13.50 6.62
CA THR A 124 -1.44 -14.29 7.58
C THR A 124 -0.49 -13.38 8.34
N GLY A 125 -0.84 -13.11 9.59
CA GLY A 125 -0.02 -12.35 10.55
C GLY A 125 1.26 -13.05 11.01
N ASP A 126 1.73 -14.04 10.28
CA ASP A 126 2.94 -14.78 10.60
C ASP A 126 4.16 -13.99 10.11
N ILE A 127 4.76 -13.25 11.04
CA ILE A 127 5.93 -12.40 10.84
C ILE A 127 7.23 -13.18 10.62
N THR A 128 7.19 -14.51 10.61
CA THR A 128 8.37 -15.35 10.40
C THR A 128 8.79 -15.43 8.93
N HIS A 129 7.97 -14.97 7.99
CA HIS A 129 8.31 -14.97 6.58
C HIS A 129 8.93 -13.64 6.13
N ILE A 130 10.26 -13.59 6.18
CA ILE A 130 11.14 -12.54 5.59
C ILE A 130 11.04 -12.55 4.05
N PHE A 131 10.14 -13.30 3.45
CA PHE A 131 10.05 -13.49 2.01
C PHE A 131 9.09 -12.50 1.37
N PHE A 132 9.48 -12.00 0.21
CA PHE A 132 8.60 -11.25 -0.67
C PHE A 132 7.41 -12.12 -1.10
N GLY A 133 6.23 -11.53 -1.11
CA GLY A 133 5.07 -12.18 -1.71
C GLY A 133 5.29 -12.43 -3.20
N SER A 134 4.69 -13.49 -3.74
CA SER A 134 4.89 -13.93 -5.13
C SER A 134 4.60 -12.85 -6.18
N THR A 135 3.69 -11.91 -5.88
CA THR A 135 3.39 -10.77 -6.76
C THR A 135 4.51 -9.73 -6.69
N ALA A 136 4.94 -9.34 -5.49
CA ALA A 136 5.99 -8.35 -5.31
C ALA A 136 7.32 -8.79 -5.93
N GLU A 137 7.72 -10.04 -5.71
CA GLU A 137 8.93 -10.61 -6.32
C GLU A 137 8.90 -10.52 -7.85
N LYS A 138 7.79 -10.92 -8.47
CA LYS A 138 7.65 -10.86 -9.92
C LYS A 138 7.66 -9.43 -10.45
N ILE A 139 7.03 -8.48 -9.76
CA ILE A 139 7.00 -7.09 -10.16
C ILE A 139 8.39 -6.47 -10.13
N VAL A 140 9.15 -6.65 -9.04
CA VAL A 140 10.52 -6.14 -8.93
C VAL A 140 11.41 -6.62 -10.08
N ARG A 141 11.20 -7.84 -10.58
CA ARG A 141 11.97 -8.43 -11.70
C ARG A 141 11.48 -8.02 -13.08
N THR A 142 10.25 -7.52 -13.23
CA THR A 142 9.59 -7.43 -14.55
C THR A 142 9.36 -6.01 -15.02
N VAL A 143 9.13 -5.06 -14.09
CA VAL A 143 8.79 -3.68 -14.50
C VAL A 143 10.04 -2.84 -14.75
N PRO A 144 9.99 -1.91 -15.73
CA PRO A 144 11.13 -1.08 -16.11
C PRO A 144 11.32 0.18 -15.25
N CYS A 145 10.59 0.32 -14.15
CA CYS A 145 10.67 1.47 -13.24
C CYS A 145 11.02 1.03 -11.82
N PRO A 146 11.49 1.93 -10.94
CA PRO A 146 11.70 1.65 -9.52
C PRO A 146 10.46 1.09 -8.85
N VAL A 147 10.69 0.14 -7.93
CA VAL A 147 9.64 -0.46 -7.10
C VAL A 147 10.01 -0.29 -5.63
N LEU A 148 9.17 0.42 -4.91
CA LEU A 148 9.27 0.57 -3.46
C LEU A 148 8.35 -0.45 -2.79
N THR A 149 8.95 -1.42 -2.11
CA THR A 149 8.21 -2.41 -1.32
C THR A 149 8.14 -1.99 0.15
N VAL A 150 6.94 -2.05 0.73
CA VAL A 150 6.67 -1.60 2.09
C VAL A 150 6.38 -2.81 2.97
N PRO A 151 7.15 -3.04 4.05
CA PRO A 151 6.90 -4.12 4.99
C PRO A 151 5.72 -3.78 5.91
N TYR A 152 5.18 -4.79 6.60
CA TYR A 152 4.19 -4.59 7.65
C TYR A 152 4.65 -5.25 8.97
N PRO A 153 4.56 -4.58 10.10
CA PRO A 153 4.19 -3.17 10.23
C PRO A 153 5.28 -2.23 9.71
N PHE A 154 4.88 -1.18 9.01
CA PHE A 154 5.78 -0.13 8.58
C PHE A 154 6.06 0.83 9.73
N LYS A 155 7.28 0.82 10.24
CA LYS A 155 7.72 1.75 11.28
C LYS A 155 8.40 2.94 10.62
N ASN A 156 7.74 4.10 10.65
CA ASN A 156 8.36 5.34 10.21
C ASN A 156 9.43 5.76 11.22
N LEU A 157 10.70 5.66 10.86
CA LEU A 157 11.83 6.03 11.72
C LEU A 157 11.78 7.51 12.15
N ALA A 158 11.24 8.41 11.33
CA ALA A 158 11.08 9.82 11.69
C ALA A 158 10.18 10.00 12.93
N THR A 159 9.09 9.23 13.03
CA THR A 159 8.19 9.27 14.19
C THR A 159 8.86 8.73 15.47
N GLN A 160 9.90 7.89 15.35
CA GLN A 160 10.64 7.36 16.51
C GLN A 160 11.70 8.33 17.04
N VAL A 161 12.22 9.21 16.22
CA VAL A 161 13.20 10.22 16.61
C VAL A 161 12.54 11.32 17.45
N ASP A 162 11.32 11.72 17.12
CA ASP A 162 10.60 12.78 17.84
C ASP A 162 10.15 12.36 19.25
N ILE A 163 9.93 11.06 19.50
CA ILE A 163 9.56 10.56 20.84
C ILE A 163 10.75 10.57 21.81
N LYS A 164 12.00 10.55 21.34
CA LYS A 164 13.20 10.62 22.18
C LYS A 164 13.67 12.04 22.48
N ALA A 165 13.12 13.04 21.80
CA ALA A 165 13.52 14.44 21.93
C ALA A 165 12.65 15.27 22.89
N SER A 166 11.79 14.66 23.73
CA SER A 166 11.14 15.38 24.83
C SER A 166 12.15 15.73 25.88
N PRO A 167 12.42 17.03 26.14
CA PRO A 167 13.37 17.43 27.18
C PRO A 167 12.80 17.03 28.55
N SER A 168 13.51 16.14 29.25
CA SER A 168 13.21 15.82 30.64
C SER A 168 13.22 17.11 31.48
N THR A 169 12.06 17.49 31.98
CA THR A 169 11.88 18.59 32.93
C THR A 169 12.69 18.27 34.18
N LYS A 170 13.88 18.86 34.30
CA LYS A 170 14.67 18.81 35.53
C LYS A 170 13.89 19.53 36.63
N LYS A 171 13.20 18.77 37.48
CA LYS A 171 12.67 19.28 38.76
C LYS A 171 13.83 19.77 39.60
N LYS A 172 13.93 21.09 39.80
CA LYS A 172 14.82 21.71 40.80
C LYS A 172 14.39 21.23 42.19
N VAL A 173 15.17 20.34 42.77
CA VAL A 173 15.05 20.01 44.20
C VAL A 173 15.54 21.21 44.99
N LYS A 174 14.63 21.90 45.68
CA LYS A 174 14.97 22.95 46.68
C LYS A 174 15.64 22.29 47.88
N LYS A 175 16.94 22.60 48.12
CA LYS A 175 17.63 22.23 49.35
C LYS A 175 17.00 23.00 50.52
N GLY A 176 16.28 22.29 51.37
CA GLY A 176 15.81 22.82 52.65
C GLY A 176 16.98 23.02 53.58
N LYS A 177 17.10 24.24 54.13
CA LYS A 177 18.03 24.62 55.20
C LYS A 177 17.65 23.90 56.52
N ILE A 178 18.53 23.04 57.01
CA ILE A 178 18.42 22.50 58.38
C ILE A 178 18.93 23.55 59.31
N ARG A 179 18.06 24.11 60.19
CA ARG A 179 18.45 24.92 61.37
C ARG A 179 18.86 23.94 62.47
N ARG A 180 20.09 24.07 62.94
CA ARG A 180 20.52 23.51 64.22
C ARG A 180 20.03 24.47 65.32
N ALA A 181 19.33 23.92 66.30
CA ALA A 181 19.05 24.57 67.58
C ALA A 181 20.05 24.05 68.61
N SER A 182 20.46 24.92 69.43
CA SER A 182 21.40 24.75 70.53
C SER A 182 20.84 23.86 71.62
#